data_9a726ec641818a97180d6f5a9a7a4cb6
#
_entry.id   9a726ec641818a97180d6f5a9a7a4cb6
#
_cell.length_a   1.000
_cell.length_b   1.000
_cell.length_c   1.000
_cell.angle_alpha   90.00
_cell.angle_beta   90.00
_cell.angle_gamma   90.00
#
_symmetry.space_group_name_H-M   'P 1'
#
loop_
_entity.id
_entity.type
_entity.pdbx_description
1 polymer ?
#
loop_
_entity_poly.entity_id
_entity_poly.type
_entity_poly.pdbx_seq_one_letter_code
_entity_poly.pdbx_strand_id
1 'polypeptide(L)'
;MDSLCDQFRGQNIAVTCFYFDFAARKEQSAASMLGSMLKQMVNGMERIPGEISRALQEQQRAISGRRPRLVDIVKMLQLITSSHRTFMCIDALDECVGVQRVKLLDSLKHILKKSPGTRIFVTGRPHIQAEIERRLAGWTISVSIGPRKDDIIRYLRARLDEDETPEAMDESLEADILEKIPQNISEMCVEAMMLRIHLTLSANRHT
;
A
#
# COMPACT_ATOMS: atom_id res chain seq x y z
N MET A 1 4.38 -2.67 9.92
CA MET A 1 4.84 -1.32 9.51
C MET A 1 5.81 -0.74 10.52
N ASP A 2 5.48 -0.77 11.80
CA ASP A 2 6.35 -0.27 12.88
C ASP A 2 7.74 -0.89 12.83
N SER A 3 7.84 -2.20 12.57
CA SER A 3 9.10 -2.91 12.39
C SER A 3 9.98 -2.35 11.26
N LEU A 4 9.38 -1.93 10.12
CA LEU A 4 10.12 -1.29 9.04
C LEU A 4 10.55 0.13 9.41
N CYS A 5 9.68 0.89 10.06
CA CYS A 5 10.01 2.23 10.53
C CYS A 5 11.14 2.20 11.56
N ASP A 6 11.12 1.24 12.50
CA ASP A 6 12.15 1.08 13.51
C ASP A 6 13.49 0.60 12.92
N GLN A 7 13.45 -0.33 11.97
CA GLN A 7 14.64 -0.86 11.30
C GLN A 7 15.39 0.21 10.50
N PHE A 8 14.67 1.20 9.94
CA PHE A 8 15.25 2.24 9.10
C PHE A 8 15.39 3.60 9.80
N ARG A 9 15.10 3.66 11.11
CA ARG A 9 15.28 4.88 11.90
C ARG A 9 16.75 5.36 11.85
N GLY A 10 16.95 6.63 11.52
CA GLY A 10 18.29 7.22 11.37
C GLY A 10 18.98 6.96 10.03
N GLN A 11 18.35 6.24 9.11
CA GLN A 11 18.79 6.10 7.73
C GLN A 11 18.05 7.10 6.84
N ASN A 12 18.67 7.51 5.73
CA ASN A 12 18.03 8.42 4.75
C ASN A 12 16.98 7.69 3.90
N ILE A 13 16.01 7.05 4.59
CA ILE A 13 14.95 6.23 4.01
C ILE A 13 13.61 6.78 4.48
N ALA A 14 12.73 7.08 3.53
CA ALA A 14 11.36 7.48 3.82
C ALA A 14 10.43 6.25 3.76
N VAL A 15 9.64 6.06 4.81
CA VAL A 15 8.60 5.01 4.87
C VAL A 15 7.25 5.68 5.08
N THR A 16 6.26 5.28 4.30
CA THR A 16 4.90 5.80 4.42
C THR A 16 3.87 4.74 4.10
N CYS A 17 2.70 4.85 4.71
CA CYS A 17 1.61 3.90 4.51
C CYS A 17 0.26 4.58 4.39
N PHE A 18 -0.63 3.92 3.67
CA PHE A 18 -2.03 4.26 3.60
C PHE A 18 -2.87 2.97 3.65
N TYR A 19 -3.82 2.94 4.57
CA TYR A 19 -4.80 1.88 4.71
C TYR A 19 -6.15 2.40 4.23
N PHE A 20 -6.75 1.68 3.27
CA PHE A 20 -8.10 2.01 2.85
C PHE A 20 -9.09 1.58 3.92
N ASP A 21 -10.07 2.43 4.17
CA ASP A 21 -11.21 2.15 5.03
C ASP A 21 -12.48 2.13 4.19
N PHE A 22 -13.11 0.98 4.14
CA PHE A 22 -14.36 0.78 3.40
C PHE A 22 -15.47 1.75 3.85
N ALA A 23 -15.57 2.04 5.14
CA ALA A 23 -16.58 2.94 5.68
C ALA A 23 -16.37 4.38 5.20
N ALA A 24 -15.11 4.82 5.08
CA ALA A 24 -14.72 6.17 4.64
C ALA A 24 -14.41 6.28 3.14
N ARG A 25 -14.66 5.24 2.33
CA ARG A 25 -14.22 5.16 0.92
C ARG A 25 -14.64 6.34 0.04
N LYS A 26 -15.78 6.99 0.33
CA LYS A 26 -16.27 8.14 -0.44
C LYS A 26 -15.44 9.41 -0.21
N GLU A 27 -14.79 9.52 0.92
CA GLU A 27 -13.96 10.67 1.33
C GLU A 27 -12.49 10.50 0.94
N GLN A 28 -12.08 9.27 0.61
CA GLN A 28 -10.72 8.91 0.25
C GLN A 28 -10.45 9.21 -1.23
N SER A 29 -10.10 10.45 -1.52
CA SER A 29 -9.67 10.84 -2.87
C SER A 29 -8.18 10.55 -3.08
N ALA A 30 -7.73 10.40 -4.35
CA ALA A 30 -6.32 10.24 -4.68
C ALA A 30 -5.45 11.38 -4.10
N ALA A 31 -5.99 12.60 -4.05
CA ALA A 31 -5.31 13.75 -3.47
C ALA A 31 -5.19 13.64 -1.94
N SER A 32 -6.25 13.19 -1.23
CA SER A 32 -6.18 13.01 0.22
C SER A 32 -5.22 11.89 0.62
N MET A 33 -5.22 10.78 -0.13
CA MET A 33 -4.33 9.65 0.11
C MET A 33 -2.85 10.03 -0.08
N LEU A 34 -2.50 10.55 -1.25
CA LEU A 34 -1.13 10.98 -1.53
C LEU A 34 -0.70 12.16 -0.66
N GLY A 35 -1.63 13.04 -0.27
CA GLY A 35 -1.38 14.11 0.69
C GLY A 35 -1.06 13.59 2.09
N SER A 36 -1.74 12.53 2.54
CA SER A 36 -1.44 11.86 3.82
C SER A 36 -0.04 11.23 3.79
N MET A 37 0.31 10.53 2.70
CA MET A 37 1.63 9.94 2.52
C MET A 37 2.73 11.00 2.48
N LEU A 38 2.50 12.12 1.76
CA LEU A 38 3.41 13.28 1.74
C LEU A 38 3.64 13.83 3.15
N LYS A 39 2.57 14.00 3.94
CA LYS A 39 2.65 14.48 5.31
C LYS A 39 3.49 13.53 6.19
N GLN A 40 3.31 12.23 6.07
CA GLN A 40 4.11 11.24 6.80
C GLN A 40 5.60 11.35 6.44
N MET A 41 5.93 11.46 5.15
CA MET A 41 7.32 11.61 4.70
C MET A 41 7.95 12.88 5.26
N VAL A 42 7.26 14.01 5.17
CA VAL A 42 7.77 15.30 5.67
C VAL A 42 7.97 15.27 7.20
N ASN A 43 7.03 14.66 7.92
CA ASN A 43 7.13 14.53 9.39
C ASN A 43 8.27 13.60 9.83
N GLY A 44 8.65 12.62 9.01
CA GLY A 44 9.75 11.70 9.27
C GLY A 44 11.14 12.27 8.93
N MET A 45 11.23 13.45 8.32
CA MET A 45 12.48 14.06 7.94
C MET A 45 13.05 14.93 9.07
N GLU A 46 14.33 14.75 9.41
CA GLU A 46 15.02 15.65 10.35
C GLU A 46 15.13 17.09 9.79
N ARG A 47 15.33 17.21 8.48
CA ARG A 47 15.36 18.49 7.77
C ARG A 47 14.54 18.42 6.50
N ILE A 48 13.58 19.31 6.38
CA ILE A 48 12.79 19.44 5.15
C ILE A 48 13.66 20.16 4.11
N PRO A 49 13.91 19.57 2.93
CA PRO A 49 14.63 20.24 1.86
C PRO A 49 14.00 21.60 1.53
N GLY A 50 14.84 22.61 1.32
CA GLY A 50 14.38 23.99 1.12
C GLY A 50 13.39 24.16 -0.03
N GLU A 51 13.52 23.36 -1.09
CA GLU A 51 12.58 23.33 -2.21
C GLU A 51 11.17 22.85 -1.80
N ILE A 52 11.11 21.83 -0.95
CA ILE A 52 9.83 21.29 -0.43
C ILE A 52 9.20 22.30 0.53
N SER A 53 10.03 22.88 1.42
CA SER A 53 9.56 23.92 2.35
C SER A 53 9.00 25.12 1.60
N ARG A 54 9.68 25.55 0.53
CA ARG A 54 9.21 26.64 -0.34
C ARG A 54 7.91 26.27 -1.06
N ALA A 55 7.82 25.07 -1.66
CA ALA A 55 6.62 24.60 -2.34
C ALA A 55 5.42 24.51 -1.38
N LEU A 56 5.63 24.06 -0.13
CA LEU A 56 4.58 24.03 0.89
C LEU A 56 4.15 25.44 1.31
N GLN A 57 5.10 26.39 1.48
CA GLN A 57 4.81 27.79 1.81
C GLN A 57 4.07 28.51 0.67
N GLU A 58 4.49 28.31 -0.57
CA GLU A 58 3.80 28.85 -1.75
C GLU A 58 2.36 28.35 -1.84
N GLN A 59 2.14 27.07 -1.57
CA GLN A 59 0.79 26.51 -1.49
C GLN A 59 -0.03 27.12 -0.36
N GLN A 60 0.54 27.30 0.82
CA GLN A 60 -0.15 27.93 1.94
C GLN A 60 -0.54 29.39 1.62
N ARG A 61 0.33 30.12 0.93
CA ARG A 61 0.06 31.51 0.50
C ARG A 61 -0.94 31.64 -0.64
N ALA A 62 -0.86 30.75 -1.63
CA ALA A 62 -1.74 30.77 -2.81
C ALA A 62 -3.19 30.36 -2.49
N ILE A 63 -3.44 29.78 -1.33
CA ILE A 63 -4.69 29.12 -1.03
C ILE A 63 -5.17 29.54 0.37
N SER A 64 -5.86 30.65 0.43
CA SER A 64 -6.76 30.92 1.56
C SER A 64 -7.79 29.77 1.68
N GLY A 65 -7.41 28.66 2.29
CA GLY A 65 -8.28 27.54 2.65
C GLY A 65 -8.54 26.46 1.59
N ARG A 66 -7.90 26.45 0.43
CA ARG A 66 -8.06 25.35 -0.56
C ARG A 66 -7.04 24.22 -0.32
N ARG A 67 -7.53 22.98 -0.40
CA ARG A 67 -6.68 21.78 -0.32
C ARG A 67 -5.71 21.74 -1.52
N PRO A 68 -4.47 21.24 -1.34
CA PRO A 68 -3.51 21.05 -2.42
C PRO A 68 -4.10 20.22 -3.57
N ARG A 69 -3.83 20.61 -4.82
CA ARG A 69 -4.25 19.85 -5.98
C ARG A 69 -3.42 18.58 -6.11
N LEU A 70 -3.99 17.51 -6.66
CA LEU A 70 -3.30 16.24 -6.88
C LEU A 70 -1.95 16.40 -7.60
N VAL A 71 -1.91 17.26 -8.63
CA VAL A 71 -0.68 17.53 -9.41
C VAL A 71 0.43 18.13 -8.55
N ASP A 72 0.09 19.01 -7.62
CA ASP A 72 1.06 19.68 -6.75
C ASP A 72 1.59 18.71 -5.70
N ILE A 73 0.73 17.84 -5.14
CA ILE A 73 1.11 16.75 -4.24
C ILE A 73 2.07 15.78 -4.94
N VAL A 74 1.76 15.37 -6.17
CA VAL A 74 2.61 14.45 -6.95
C VAL A 74 4.00 15.06 -7.20
N LYS A 75 4.07 16.36 -7.54
CA LYS A 75 5.35 17.06 -7.72
C LYS A 75 6.19 17.05 -6.42
N MET A 76 5.58 17.34 -5.28
CA MET A 76 6.27 17.32 -3.98
C MET A 76 6.74 15.92 -3.62
N LEU A 77 5.92 14.89 -3.84
CA LEU A 77 6.32 13.50 -3.66
C LEU A 77 7.50 13.15 -4.56
N GLN A 78 7.49 13.55 -5.83
CA GLN A 78 8.61 13.33 -6.75
C GLN A 78 9.91 13.98 -6.26
N LEU A 79 9.86 15.20 -5.72
CA LEU A 79 11.03 15.86 -5.15
C LEU A 79 11.64 15.06 -3.98
N ILE A 80 10.78 14.57 -3.07
CA ILE A 80 11.24 13.75 -1.93
C ILE A 80 11.81 12.43 -2.42
N THR A 81 11.04 11.70 -3.21
CA THR A 81 11.36 10.33 -3.63
C THR A 81 12.52 10.25 -4.62
N SER A 82 12.85 11.35 -5.31
CA SER A 82 14.04 11.41 -6.17
C SER A 82 15.35 11.50 -5.38
N SER A 83 15.32 12.09 -4.18
CA SER A 83 16.48 12.30 -3.32
C SER A 83 16.61 11.29 -2.17
N HIS A 84 15.52 10.56 -1.86
CA HIS A 84 15.47 9.62 -0.75
C HIS A 84 15.01 8.24 -1.23
N ARG A 85 15.67 7.19 -0.73
CA ARG A 85 15.13 5.83 -0.89
C ARG A 85 13.78 5.76 -0.15
N THR A 86 12.73 5.33 -0.85
CA THR A 86 11.38 5.45 -0.34
C THR A 86 10.62 4.12 -0.42
N PHE A 87 9.94 3.77 0.66
CA PHE A 87 8.96 2.68 0.71
C PHE A 87 7.57 3.26 0.95
N MET A 88 6.66 2.94 0.03
CA MET A 88 5.25 3.33 0.12
C MET A 88 4.42 2.06 0.24
N CYS A 89 3.58 1.94 1.26
CA CYS A 89 2.69 0.81 1.46
C CYS A 89 1.24 1.28 1.31
N ILE A 90 0.49 0.59 0.47
CA ILE A 90 -0.93 0.86 0.21
C ILE A 90 -1.69 -0.43 0.46
N ASP A 91 -2.47 -0.45 1.52
CA ASP A 91 -3.23 -1.62 1.92
C ASP A 91 -4.69 -1.53 1.46
N ALA A 92 -5.26 -2.68 1.08
CA ALA A 92 -6.64 -2.81 0.63
C ALA A 92 -7.03 -1.87 -0.53
N LEU A 93 -6.20 -1.78 -1.58
CA LEU A 93 -6.45 -0.90 -2.74
C LEU A 93 -7.78 -1.21 -3.45
N ASP A 94 -8.31 -2.41 -3.34
CA ASP A 94 -9.63 -2.80 -3.86
C ASP A 94 -10.78 -2.01 -3.22
N GLU A 95 -10.63 -1.54 -2.00
CA GLU A 95 -11.61 -0.68 -1.31
C GLU A 95 -11.66 0.75 -1.89
N CYS A 96 -10.67 1.13 -2.67
CA CYS A 96 -10.64 2.44 -3.34
C CYS A 96 -11.69 2.51 -4.46
N VAL A 97 -12.47 3.60 -4.48
CA VAL A 97 -13.42 3.86 -5.57
C VAL A 97 -12.69 3.90 -6.91
N GLY A 98 -13.19 3.19 -7.93
CA GLY A 98 -12.50 2.97 -9.21
C GLY A 98 -11.92 4.22 -9.86
N VAL A 99 -12.69 5.34 -9.90
CA VAL A 99 -12.19 6.61 -10.47
C VAL A 99 -11.00 7.17 -9.68
N GLN A 100 -11.01 7.04 -8.36
CA GLN A 100 -9.90 7.50 -7.51
C GLN A 100 -8.71 6.56 -7.60
N ARG A 101 -8.95 5.24 -7.70
CA ARG A 101 -7.92 4.23 -7.91
C ARG A 101 -7.15 4.47 -9.20
N VAL A 102 -7.85 4.76 -10.30
CA VAL A 102 -7.24 5.15 -11.57
C VAL A 102 -6.30 6.35 -11.41
N LYS A 103 -6.78 7.45 -10.79
CA LYS A 103 -5.97 8.65 -10.54
C LYS A 103 -4.76 8.36 -9.64
N LEU A 104 -4.94 7.50 -8.64
CA LEU A 104 -3.87 7.08 -7.75
C LEU A 104 -2.80 6.30 -8.51
N LEU A 105 -3.18 5.25 -9.25
CA LEU A 105 -2.25 4.42 -10.02
C LEU A 105 -1.47 5.22 -11.07
N ASP A 106 -2.14 6.14 -11.78
CA ASP A 106 -1.49 7.03 -12.73
C ASP A 106 -0.49 7.97 -12.04
N SER A 107 -0.83 8.48 -10.85
CA SER A 107 0.07 9.31 -10.03
C SER A 107 1.28 8.52 -9.53
N LEU A 108 1.08 7.29 -9.06
CA LEU A 108 2.17 6.39 -8.64
C LEU A 108 3.11 6.08 -9.81
N LYS A 109 2.56 5.83 -11.01
CA LYS A 109 3.37 5.66 -12.23
C LYS A 109 4.25 6.87 -12.52
N HIS A 110 3.72 8.08 -12.35
CA HIS A 110 4.48 9.32 -12.54
C HIS A 110 5.59 9.48 -11.49
N ILE A 111 5.35 9.10 -10.25
CA ILE A 111 6.36 9.10 -9.18
C ILE A 111 7.45 8.08 -9.51
N LEU A 112 7.09 6.83 -9.81
CA LEU A 112 8.04 5.75 -10.10
C LEU A 112 8.97 6.09 -11.27
N LYS A 113 8.45 6.72 -12.33
CA LYS A 113 9.26 7.13 -13.50
C LYS A 113 10.43 8.07 -13.16
N LYS A 114 10.30 8.89 -12.12
CA LYS A 114 11.31 9.88 -11.71
C LYS A 114 12.11 9.47 -10.48
N SER A 115 11.73 8.36 -9.84
CA SER A 115 12.23 8.01 -8.51
C SER A 115 12.70 6.55 -8.47
N PRO A 116 13.89 6.23 -9.01
CA PRO A 116 14.38 4.84 -9.12
C PRO A 116 14.59 4.17 -7.74
N GLY A 117 14.77 4.94 -6.69
CA GLY A 117 14.89 4.46 -5.30
C GLY A 117 13.56 4.12 -4.62
N THR A 118 12.42 4.35 -5.28
CA THR A 118 11.10 4.11 -4.69
C THR A 118 10.64 2.67 -4.88
N ARG A 119 10.08 2.10 -3.83
CA ARG A 119 9.41 0.80 -3.83
C ARG A 119 7.99 1.00 -3.30
N ILE A 120 7.01 0.42 -4.00
CA ILE A 120 5.62 0.52 -3.60
C ILE A 120 5.07 -0.88 -3.39
N PHE A 121 4.52 -1.14 -2.23
CA PHE A 121 3.80 -2.36 -1.88
C PHE A 121 2.31 -2.05 -1.92
N VAL A 122 1.56 -2.89 -2.60
CA VAL A 122 0.11 -2.75 -2.69
C VAL A 122 -0.51 -4.09 -2.33
N THR A 123 -1.49 -4.08 -1.44
CA THR A 123 -2.35 -5.23 -1.22
C THR A 123 -3.74 -4.97 -1.78
N GLY A 124 -4.44 -6.03 -2.14
CA GLY A 124 -5.81 -5.96 -2.63
C GLY A 124 -6.34 -7.32 -3.03
N ARG A 125 -7.62 -7.40 -3.31
CA ARG A 125 -8.25 -8.64 -3.79
C ARG A 125 -7.92 -8.88 -5.27
N PRO A 126 -7.94 -10.15 -5.74
CA PRO A 126 -7.54 -10.53 -7.10
C PRO A 126 -8.23 -9.77 -8.23
N HIS A 127 -9.48 -9.34 -8.03
CA HIS A 127 -10.28 -8.70 -9.08
C HIS A 127 -9.70 -7.36 -9.58
N ILE A 128 -8.81 -6.70 -8.82
CA ILE A 128 -8.14 -5.46 -9.27
C ILE A 128 -6.79 -5.69 -9.93
N GLN A 129 -6.25 -6.91 -9.91
CA GLN A 129 -4.92 -7.26 -10.41
C GLN A 129 -4.72 -6.83 -11.86
N ALA A 130 -5.63 -7.22 -12.75
CA ALA A 130 -5.56 -6.89 -14.17
C ALA A 130 -5.55 -5.37 -14.44
N GLU A 131 -6.24 -4.58 -13.60
CA GLU A 131 -6.22 -3.11 -13.68
C GLU A 131 -4.84 -2.57 -13.32
N ILE A 132 -4.25 -3.06 -12.23
CA ILE A 132 -2.93 -2.62 -11.76
C ILE A 132 -1.85 -2.98 -12.78
N GLU A 133 -1.81 -4.23 -13.25
CA GLU A 133 -0.84 -4.71 -14.23
C GLU A 133 -0.90 -3.93 -15.54
N ARG A 134 -2.10 -3.63 -16.03
CA ARG A 134 -2.27 -2.82 -17.24
C ARG A 134 -1.77 -1.39 -17.06
N ARG A 135 -2.05 -0.75 -15.91
CA ARG A 135 -1.68 0.65 -15.68
C ARG A 135 -0.22 0.84 -15.35
N LEU A 136 0.36 -0.14 -14.65
CA LEU A 136 1.74 -0.12 -14.20
C LEU A 136 2.58 -1.15 -14.95
N ALA A 137 2.22 -1.44 -16.21
CA ALA A 137 2.91 -2.41 -17.05
C ALA A 137 4.43 -2.19 -17.04
N GLY A 138 5.18 -3.28 -16.81
CA GLY A 138 6.65 -3.27 -16.70
C GLY A 138 7.19 -2.82 -15.34
N TRP A 139 6.31 -2.46 -14.37
CA TRP A 139 6.70 -1.98 -13.03
C TRP A 139 6.22 -2.91 -11.90
N THR A 140 5.45 -3.94 -12.22
CA THR A 140 4.77 -4.79 -11.25
C THR A 140 5.36 -6.19 -11.16
N ILE A 141 5.44 -6.70 -9.94
CA ILE A 141 5.58 -8.12 -9.62
C ILE A 141 4.41 -8.47 -8.71
N SER A 142 3.57 -9.40 -9.14
CA SER A 142 2.45 -9.90 -8.34
C SER A 142 2.89 -11.12 -7.54
N VAL A 143 2.48 -11.17 -6.28
CA VAL A 143 2.65 -12.31 -5.38
C VAL A 143 1.31 -12.65 -4.80
N SER A 144 0.79 -13.83 -5.12
CA SER A 144 -0.44 -14.33 -4.50
C SER A 144 -0.15 -14.83 -3.09
N ILE A 145 -0.87 -14.31 -2.12
CA ILE A 145 -0.77 -14.72 -0.71
C ILE A 145 -2.11 -15.34 -0.34
N GLY A 146 -2.12 -16.67 -0.22
CA GLY A 146 -3.27 -17.41 0.28
C GLY A 146 -2.98 -17.99 1.66
N PRO A 147 -3.97 -18.09 2.54
CA PRO A 147 -3.81 -18.77 3.81
C PRO A 147 -3.54 -20.26 3.56
N ARG A 148 -2.61 -20.85 4.31
CA ARG A 148 -2.38 -22.29 4.26
C ARG A 148 -3.52 -22.99 5.01
N LYS A 149 -3.95 -24.15 4.52
CA LYS A 149 -5.02 -24.94 5.15
C LYS A 149 -4.75 -25.17 6.65
N ASP A 150 -3.51 -25.49 6.99
CA ASP A 150 -3.10 -25.75 8.38
C ASP A 150 -3.22 -24.52 9.27
N ASP A 151 -2.93 -23.33 8.74
CA ASP A 151 -3.06 -22.06 9.48
C ASP A 151 -4.53 -21.72 9.72
N ILE A 152 -5.40 -21.99 8.73
CA ILE A 152 -6.86 -21.82 8.87
C ILE A 152 -7.38 -22.77 9.95
N ILE A 153 -7.02 -24.05 9.91
CA ILE A 153 -7.46 -25.04 10.90
C ILE A 153 -6.97 -24.64 12.31
N ARG A 154 -5.72 -24.21 12.44
CA ARG A 154 -5.17 -23.75 13.72
C ARG A 154 -5.94 -22.54 14.26
N TYR A 155 -6.25 -21.57 13.41
CA TYR A 155 -7.04 -20.41 13.79
C TYR A 155 -8.47 -20.80 14.22
N LEU A 156 -9.12 -21.67 13.45
CA LEU A 156 -10.48 -22.13 13.77
C LEU A 156 -10.52 -22.87 15.11
N ARG A 157 -9.55 -23.79 15.37
CA ARG A 157 -9.46 -24.47 16.68
C ARG A 157 -9.30 -23.50 17.82
N ALA A 158 -8.37 -22.55 17.71
CA ALA A 158 -8.17 -21.54 18.75
C ALA A 158 -9.45 -20.72 19.01
N ARG A 159 -10.24 -20.42 17.95
CA ARG A 159 -11.52 -19.72 18.11
C ARG A 159 -12.62 -20.56 18.72
N LEU A 160 -12.65 -21.86 18.39
CA LEU A 160 -13.61 -22.79 18.98
C LEU A 160 -13.29 -23.05 20.47
N ASP A 161 -12.00 -23.10 20.82
CA ASP A 161 -11.54 -23.21 22.23
C ASP A 161 -11.87 -21.96 23.07
N GLU A 162 -11.97 -20.78 22.44
CA GLU A 162 -12.33 -19.52 23.08
C GLU A 162 -13.86 -19.29 23.14
N ASP A 163 -14.69 -20.19 22.60
CA ASP A 163 -16.14 -20.03 22.59
C ASP A 163 -16.72 -20.13 24.01
N GLU A 164 -17.40 -19.08 24.44
CA GLU A 164 -18.05 -18.99 25.75
C GLU A 164 -19.40 -19.76 25.79
N THR A 165 -19.86 -20.31 24.67
CA THR A 165 -21.13 -21.05 24.55
C THR A 165 -20.94 -22.48 24.03
N PRO A 166 -20.16 -23.33 24.70
CA PRO A 166 -19.85 -24.67 24.23
C PRO A 166 -21.09 -25.57 24.10
N GLU A 167 -22.16 -25.25 24.81
CA GLU A 167 -23.44 -26.01 24.75
C GLU A 167 -24.14 -25.92 23.38
N ALA A 168 -23.84 -24.88 22.57
CA ALA A 168 -24.38 -24.70 21.22
C ALA A 168 -23.55 -25.44 20.15
N MET A 169 -22.35 -25.93 20.52
CA MET A 169 -21.41 -26.61 19.64
C MET A 169 -21.46 -28.12 19.90
N ASP A 170 -21.95 -28.88 18.94
CA ASP A 170 -21.82 -30.33 18.97
C ASP A 170 -20.61 -30.79 18.15
N GLU A 171 -20.14 -32.02 18.42
CA GLU A 171 -18.96 -32.59 17.74
C GLU A 171 -19.13 -32.64 16.20
N SER A 172 -20.36 -32.78 15.72
CA SER A 172 -20.68 -32.81 14.29
C SER A 172 -20.51 -31.45 13.65
N LEU A 173 -20.95 -30.37 14.32
CA LEU A 173 -20.81 -29.00 13.86
C LEU A 173 -19.34 -28.55 13.88
N GLU A 174 -18.60 -28.91 14.92
CA GLU A 174 -17.16 -28.63 14.98
C GLU A 174 -16.41 -29.31 13.83
N ALA A 175 -16.68 -30.60 13.57
CA ALA A 175 -16.09 -31.32 12.45
C ALA A 175 -16.43 -30.67 11.10
N ASP A 176 -17.68 -30.26 10.91
CA ASP A 176 -18.15 -29.55 9.70
C ASP A 176 -17.45 -28.21 9.50
N ILE A 177 -17.25 -27.43 10.57
CA ILE A 177 -16.51 -26.15 10.54
C ILE A 177 -15.06 -26.38 10.11
N LEU A 178 -14.37 -27.35 10.72
CA LEU A 178 -12.96 -27.65 10.45
C LEU A 178 -12.73 -28.26 9.06
N GLU A 179 -13.74 -28.88 8.46
CA GLU A 179 -13.67 -29.46 7.12
C GLU A 179 -14.07 -28.44 6.04
N LYS A 180 -15.26 -27.83 6.17
CA LYS A 180 -15.89 -27.02 5.10
C LYS A 180 -15.29 -25.62 4.99
N ILE A 181 -14.94 -24.96 6.11
CA ILE A 181 -14.41 -23.59 6.07
C ILE A 181 -13.06 -23.54 5.35
N PRO A 182 -12.07 -24.42 5.66
CA PRO A 182 -10.79 -24.40 4.94
C PRO A 182 -10.90 -24.67 3.44
N GLN A 183 -11.89 -25.44 3.02
CA GLN A 183 -12.14 -25.70 1.59
C GLN A 183 -12.66 -24.46 0.87
N ASN A 184 -13.54 -23.68 1.50
CA ASN A 184 -14.15 -22.49 0.91
C ASN A 184 -13.25 -21.24 0.96
N ILE A 185 -12.38 -21.13 1.98
CA ILE A 185 -11.46 -19.99 2.14
C ILE A 185 -10.32 -20.03 1.13
N SER A 186 -9.98 -21.19 0.55
CA SER A 186 -8.93 -21.29 -0.47
C SER A 186 -9.20 -20.38 -1.69
N GLU A 187 -10.44 -19.93 -1.89
CA GLU A 187 -10.82 -18.99 -2.95
C GLU A 187 -10.69 -17.51 -2.53
N MET A 188 -10.47 -17.22 -1.25
CA MET A 188 -10.28 -15.86 -0.72
C MET A 188 -8.80 -15.49 -0.65
N CYS A 189 -8.11 -15.54 -1.78
CA CYS A 189 -6.72 -15.07 -1.86
C CYS A 189 -6.65 -13.56 -1.66
N VAL A 190 -5.75 -13.12 -0.77
CA VAL A 190 -5.27 -11.74 -0.74
C VAL A 190 -4.03 -11.68 -1.63
N GLU A 191 -4.07 -10.90 -2.70
CA GLU A 191 -2.89 -10.66 -3.51
C GLU A 191 -2.09 -9.49 -2.95
N ALA A 192 -0.84 -9.75 -2.61
CA ALA A 192 0.13 -8.69 -2.36
C ALA A 192 0.92 -8.44 -3.64
N MET A 193 0.89 -7.21 -4.11
CA MET A 193 1.67 -6.78 -5.27
C MET A 193 2.85 -5.94 -4.83
N MET A 194 4.04 -6.35 -5.25
CA MET A 194 5.23 -5.54 -5.14
C MET A 194 5.46 -4.80 -6.44
N LEU A 195 5.38 -3.47 -6.40
CA LEU A 195 5.75 -2.61 -7.51
C LEU A 195 7.27 -2.38 -7.47
N ARG A 196 8.00 -3.07 -8.34
CA ARG A 196 9.46 -2.97 -8.44
C ARG A 196 9.84 -2.15 -9.67
N ILE A 197 10.73 -1.20 -9.49
CA ILE A 197 11.47 -0.62 -10.60
C ILE A 197 12.47 -1.67 -11.10
N HIS A 198 12.37 -2.07 -12.35
CA HIS A 198 13.42 -2.84 -13.03
C HIS A 198 14.66 -1.96 -13.10
N LEU A 199 15.66 -2.26 -12.28
CA LEU A 199 17.01 -1.84 -12.55
C LEU A 199 17.49 -2.74 -13.72
N THR A 200 17.42 -2.25 -14.93
CA THR A 200 18.27 -2.74 -15.99
C THR A 200 19.70 -2.41 -15.59
N LEU A 201 20.37 -3.34 -14.95
CA LEU A 201 21.82 -3.38 -14.91
C LEU A 201 22.26 -3.57 -16.36
N SER A 202 22.50 -2.50 -17.08
CA SER A 202 23.33 -2.55 -18.28
C SER A 202 24.73 -2.92 -17.78
N ALA A 203 25.04 -4.18 -17.83
CA ALA A 203 26.40 -4.66 -17.71
C ALA A 203 27.15 -4.14 -18.91
N ASN A 204 27.77 -2.97 -18.80
CA ASN A 204 28.87 -2.59 -19.65
C ASN A 204 30.04 -3.54 -19.35
N ARG A 205 30.09 -4.65 -20.05
CA ARG A 205 31.33 -5.37 -20.27
C ARG A 205 32.12 -4.50 -21.25
N HIS A 206 33.08 -3.77 -20.74
CA HIS A 206 34.21 -3.36 -21.58
C HIS A 206 35.22 -4.51 -21.58
N THR A 207 35.37 -5.11 -22.75
CA THR A 207 36.54 -5.82 -23.21
C THR A 207 37.80 -4.95 -23.12
#